data_9b9c39b6f8511cdea18028134db1edac
#
_entry.id   9b9c39b6f8511cdea18028134db1edac
#
_cell.length_a   1.000
_cell.length_b   1.000
_cell.length_c   1.000
_cell.angle_alpha   90.00
_cell.angle_beta   90.00
_cell.angle_gamma   90.00
#
_symmetry.space_group_name_H-M   'P 1'
#
loop_
_entity.id
_entity.type
_entity.pdbx_description
1 polymer ?
#
loop_
_entity_poly.entity_id
_entity_poly.type
_entity_poly.pdbx_seq_one_letter_code
_entity_poly.pdbx_strand_id
1 'polypeptide(L)'
;GFIPGLGVNESISKFAFNGDLGDLSDVFQVNNGYVVAKISDLKKEGVRPFEEVKDVFKMRALRKKKMEQLKPIVQQKRAGLQDGADLSVLASDANISVQSTGEYSLGGNIPTVGREFAFTGAAKALSIGSLSQPVEGLRGYYIIKVLSKTPLDSSAFNIQKGMLAAQILQEKKQRVLNDWIEKLKEKAKIEDNRDNFYR
;
A
#
# COMPACT_ATOMS: atom_id res chain seq x y z
N GLY A 1 -10.25 17.98 2.40
CA GLY A 1 -9.21 17.37 1.54
C GLY A 1 -8.09 18.36 1.22
N PHE A 2 -7.01 17.87 0.63
CA PHE A 2 -5.92 18.72 0.16
C PHE A 2 -6.29 19.36 -1.20
N ILE A 3 -6.18 20.69 -1.29
CA ILE A 3 -6.48 21.44 -2.52
C ILE A 3 -5.14 21.88 -3.12
N PRO A 4 -4.81 21.48 -4.36
CA PRO A 4 -3.57 21.89 -5.00
C PRO A 4 -3.43 23.42 -5.05
N GLY A 5 -2.29 23.94 -4.59
CA GLY A 5 -2.02 25.39 -4.54
C GLY A 5 -2.54 26.10 -3.29
N LEU A 6 -3.50 25.54 -2.57
CA LEU A 6 -4.13 26.15 -1.38
C LEU A 6 -3.91 25.36 -0.08
N GLY A 7 -3.50 24.08 -0.17
CA GLY A 7 -3.33 23.21 0.97
C GLY A 7 -4.64 22.65 1.51
N VAL A 8 -4.70 22.40 2.82
CA VAL A 8 -5.92 21.95 3.49
C VAL A 8 -6.72 23.18 3.94
N ASN A 9 -7.92 23.34 3.37
CA ASN A 9 -8.86 24.39 3.76
C ASN A 9 -10.25 23.78 3.93
N GLU A 10 -10.75 23.82 5.16
CA GLU A 10 -12.01 23.17 5.52
C GLU A 10 -13.22 23.91 4.96
N SER A 11 -13.20 25.25 4.97
CA SER A 11 -14.32 26.07 4.48
C SER A 11 -14.52 25.88 2.98
N ILE A 12 -13.44 25.88 2.19
CA ILE A 12 -13.50 25.61 0.75
C ILE A 12 -13.96 24.17 0.50
N SER A 13 -13.49 23.21 1.29
CA SER A 13 -13.94 21.82 1.18
C SER A 13 -15.42 21.67 1.49
N LYS A 14 -15.92 22.30 2.56
CA LYS A 14 -17.36 22.30 2.90
C LYS A 14 -18.20 22.89 1.77
N PHE A 15 -17.80 24.04 1.22
CA PHE A 15 -18.48 24.63 0.06
C PHE A 15 -18.52 23.70 -1.12
N ALA A 16 -17.36 23.09 -1.46
CA ALA A 16 -17.24 22.21 -2.65
C ALA A 16 -18.10 20.93 -2.54
N PHE A 17 -18.31 20.39 -1.32
CA PHE A 17 -19.09 19.16 -1.13
C PHE A 17 -20.59 19.40 -0.85
N ASN A 18 -20.99 20.60 -0.44
CA ASN A 18 -22.36 20.92 -0.09
C ASN A 18 -23.08 21.79 -1.13
N GLY A 19 -22.36 22.42 -2.05
CA GLY A 19 -22.93 23.29 -3.07
C GLY A 19 -23.36 22.55 -4.33
N ASP A 20 -24.12 23.22 -5.16
CA ASP A 20 -24.65 22.74 -6.43
C ASP A 20 -23.77 23.15 -7.63
N LEU A 21 -23.95 22.47 -8.76
CA LEU A 21 -23.23 22.78 -9.99
C LEU A 21 -23.48 24.23 -10.44
N GLY A 22 -22.43 25.01 -10.57
CA GLY A 22 -22.48 26.41 -10.97
C GLY A 22 -22.39 27.40 -9.83
N ASP A 23 -22.52 26.96 -8.59
CA ASP A 23 -22.45 27.81 -7.42
C ASP A 23 -21.13 28.55 -7.31
N LEU A 24 -21.21 29.80 -6.87
CA LEU A 24 -20.08 30.67 -6.53
C LEU A 24 -20.02 30.81 -5.02
N SER A 25 -18.83 30.65 -4.46
CA SER A 25 -18.63 30.85 -3.01
C SER A 25 -18.53 32.34 -2.64
N ASP A 26 -18.67 32.61 -1.37
CA ASP A 26 -18.14 33.82 -0.75
C ASP A 26 -16.60 33.84 -0.88
N VAL A 27 -15.99 34.97 -0.48
CA VAL A 27 -14.56 35.16 -0.45
C VAL A 27 -13.95 34.37 0.71
N PHE A 28 -13.13 33.38 0.41
CA PHE A 28 -12.35 32.66 1.44
C PHE A 28 -10.99 33.32 1.63
N GLN A 29 -10.62 33.57 2.87
CA GLN A 29 -9.26 33.94 3.22
C GLN A 29 -8.39 32.69 3.28
N VAL A 30 -7.24 32.73 2.60
CA VAL A 30 -6.21 31.67 2.58
C VAL A 30 -4.86 32.27 2.96
N ASN A 31 -3.85 31.43 3.22
CA ASN A 31 -2.54 31.88 3.69
C ASN A 31 -1.89 32.94 2.80
N ASN A 32 -2.13 32.91 1.49
CA ASN A 32 -1.48 33.78 0.51
C ASN A 32 -2.46 34.78 -0.16
N GLY A 33 -3.65 35.01 0.41
CA GLY A 33 -4.60 35.95 -0.17
C GLY A 33 -6.06 35.54 -0.01
N TYR A 34 -6.87 35.92 -0.99
CA TYR A 34 -8.30 35.66 -1.02
C TYR A 34 -8.67 34.85 -2.26
N VAL A 35 -9.60 33.93 -2.10
CA VAL A 35 -10.04 33.00 -3.16
C VAL A 35 -11.56 33.01 -3.24
N VAL A 36 -12.08 33.01 -4.47
CA VAL A 36 -13.49 32.71 -4.76
C VAL A 36 -13.50 31.39 -5.55
N ALA A 37 -14.32 30.44 -5.12
CA ALA A 37 -14.44 29.14 -5.74
C ALA A 37 -15.75 29.03 -6.52
N LYS A 38 -15.74 28.31 -7.65
CA LYS A 38 -16.93 27.95 -8.41
C LYS A 38 -16.99 26.44 -8.60
N ILE A 39 -18.15 25.84 -8.41
CA ILE A 39 -18.39 24.43 -8.69
C ILE A 39 -18.61 24.25 -10.19
N SER A 40 -17.60 23.73 -10.90
CA SER A 40 -17.64 23.53 -12.35
C SER A 40 -18.05 22.12 -12.76
N ASP A 41 -17.93 21.17 -11.86
CA ASP A 41 -18.31 19.75 -12.10
C ASP A 41 -18.70 19.09 -10.77
N LEU A 42 -19.70 18.22 -10.81
CA LEU A 42 -20.18 17.48 -9.65
C LEU A 42 -20.26 16.00 -9.98
N LYS A 43 -19.39 15.20 -9.36
CA LYS A 43 -19.46 13.75 -9.46
C LYS A 43 -20.24 13.18 -8.29
N LYS A 44 -21.44 12.68 -8.56
CA LYS A 44 -22.26 11.99 -7.57
C LYS A 44 -21.58 10.69 -7.11
N GLU A 45 -21.77 10.35 -5.85
CA GLU A 45 -21.34 9.06 -5.32
C GLU A 45 -22.02 7.92 -6.11
N GLY A 46 -21.23 6.88 -6.42
CA GLY A 46 -21.75 5.74 -7.16
C GLY A 46 -20.67 4.90 -7.83
N VAL A 47 -21.11 3.88 -8.57
CA VAL A 47 -20.23 3.04 -9.38
C VAL A 47 -19.79 3.84 -10.60
N ARG A 48 -18.47 3.94 -10.79
CA ARG A 48 -17.92 4.65 -11.96
C ARG A 48 -18.34 3.96 -13.26
N PRO A 49 -18.74 4.72 -14.29
CA PRO A 49 -19.04 4.18 -15.61
C PRO A 49 -17.85 3.35 -16.15
N PHE A 50 -18.17 2.26 -16.85
CA PHE A 50 -17.14 1.36 -17.38
C PHE A 50 -16.11 2.07 -18.26
N GLU A 51 -16.53 3.05 -19.06
CA GLU A 51 -15.63 3.79 -19.95
C GLU A 51 -14.54 4.58 -19.18
N GLU A 52 -14.85 5.10 -18.00
CA GLU A 52 -13.85 5.80 -17.15
C GLU A 52 -12.80 4.86 -16.56
N VAL A 53 -13.12 3.59 -16.39
CA VAL A 53 -12.25 2.60 -15.72
C VAL A 53 -11.70 1.54 -16.67
N LYS A 54 -12.13 1.54 -17.91
CA LYS A 54 -11.82 0.55 -18.95
C LYS A 54 -10.32 0.27 -19.10
N ASP A 55 -9.50 1.31 -19.17
CA ASP A 55 -8.06 1.14 -19.33
C ASP A 55 -7.41 0.50 -18.12
N VAL A 56 -7.85 0.86 -16.92
CA VAL A 56 -7.37 0.25 -15.67
C VAL A 56 -7.74 -1.24 -15.63
N PHE A 57 -8.99 -1.58 -15.99
CA PHE A 57 -9.42 -2.98 -16.05
C PHE A 57 -8.72 -3.76 -17.16
N LYS A 58 -8.49 -3.14 -18.32
CA LYS A 58 -7.73 -3.75 -19.42
C LYS A 58 -6.31 -4.10 -18.97
N MET A 59 -5.60 -3.17 -18.32
CA MET A 59 -4.25 -3.45 -17.79
C MET A 59 -4.26 -4.57 -16.77
N ARG A 60 -5.24 -4.59 -15.85
CA ARG A 60 -5.38 -5.66 -14.85
C ARG A 60 -5.67 -7.01 -15.49
N ALA A 61 -6.56 -7.05 -16.47
CA ALA A 61 -6.91 -8.29 -17.20
C ALA A 61 -5.74 -8.83 -18.02
N LEU A 62 -5.01 -7.94 -18.70
CA LEU A 62 -3.78 -8.31 -19.44
C LEU A 62 -2.72 -8.88 -18.49
N ARG A 63 -2.50 -8.21 -17.35
CA ARG A 63 -1.57 -8.70 -16.34
C ARG A 63 -1.98 -10.09 -15.84
N LYS A 64 -3.25 -10.28 -15.49
CA LYS A 64 -3.76 -11.58 -15.04
C LYS A 64 -3.50 -12.67 -16.07
N LYS A 65 -3.83 -12.44 -17.35
CA LYS A 65 -3.57 -13.39 -18.44
C LYS A 65 -2.08 -13.70 -18.59
N LYS A 66 -1.21 -12.70 -18.53
CA LYS A 66 0.26 -12.90 -18.56
C LYS A 66 0.75 -13.77 -17.40
N MET A 67 0.23 -13.53 -16.20
CA MET A 67 0.59 -14.33 -15.01
C MET A 67 0.11 -15.79 -15.16
N GLU A 68 -1.11 -16.01 -15.67
CA GLU A 68 -1.65 -17.34 -15.94
C GLU A 68 -0.80 -18.10 -16.97
N GLN A 69 -0.30 -17.44 -18.01
CA GLN A 69 0.58 -18.02 -19.02
C GLN A 69 1.99 -18.30 -18.46
N LEU A 70 2.50 -17.45 -17.58
CA LEU A 70 3.83 -17.64 -16.97
C LEU A 70 3.85 -18.78 -15.96
N LYS A 71 2.76 -19.03 -15.26
CA LYS A 71 2.68 -20.03 -14.19
C LYS A 71 3.22 -21.41 -14.58
N PRO A 72 2.74 -22.06 -15.65
CA PRO A 72 3.24 -23.38 -16.06
C PRO A 72 4.73 -23.33 -16.47
N ILE A 73 5.16 -22.25 -17.11
CA ILE A 73 6.56 -22.07 -17.52
C ILE A 73 7.48 -22.05 -16.29
N VAL A 74 7.14 -21.23 -15.29
CA VAL A 74 7.95 -21.13 -14.08
C VAL A 74 7.90 -22.42 -13.26
N GLN A 75 6.77 -23.13 -13.22
CA GLN A 75 6.65 -24.43 -12.58
C GLN A 75 7.57 -25.46 -13.25
N GLN A 76 7.61 -25.52 -14.58
CA GLN A 76 8.50 -26.39 -15.33
C GLN A 76 9.98 -26.05 -15.06
N LYS A 77 10.34 -24.76 -15.07
CA LYS A 77 11.71 -24.32 -14.74
C LYS A 77 12.10 -24.71 -13.31
N ARG A 78 11.19 -24.54 -12.34
CA ARG A 78 11.45 -24.97 -10.95
C ARG A 78 11.59 -26.47 -10.84
N ALA A 79 10.76 -27.26 -11.52
CA ALA A 79 10.82 -28.72 -11.52
C ALA A 79 12.16 -29.25 -12.09
N GLY A 80 12.76 -28.53 -13.02
CA GLY A 80 14.08 -28.85 -13.56
C GLY A 80 15.26 -28.55 -12.64
N LEU A 81 15.04 -27.91 -11.49
CA LEU A 81 16.07 -27.56 -10.51
C LEU A 81 16.03 -28.53 -9.32
N GLN A 82 17.16 -29.08 -8.97
CA GLN A 82 17.34 -29.81 -7.72
C GLN A 82 17.37 -28.82 -6.54
N ASP A 83 16.96 -29.29 -5.36
CA ASP A 83 17.09 -28.46 -4.16
C ASP A 83 18.57 -28.15 -3.87
N GLY A 84 18.84 -26.89 -3.60
CA GLY A 84 20.21 -26.39 -3.43
C GLY A 84 20.91 -25.96 -4.73
N ALA A 85 20.31 -26.16 -5.91
CA ALA A 85 20.90 -25.75 -7.18
C ALA A 85 21.27 -24.27 -7.21
N ASP A 86 22.27 -23.95 -8.04
CA ASP A 86 22.58 -22.55 -8.32
C ASP A 86 21.57 -21.98 -9.32
N LEU A 87 20.96 -20.84 -8.96
CA LEU A 87 20.01 -20.16 -9.84
C LEU A 87 20.67 -19.54 -11.08
N SER A 88 22.00 -19.41 -11.10
CA SER A 88 22.74 -18.89 -12.26
C SER A 88 22.51 -19.72 -13.54
N VAL A 89 22.18 -21.01 -13.41
CA VAL A 89 21.81 -21.85 -14.55
C VAL A 89 20.57 -21.35 -15.31
N LEU A 90 19.73 -20.56 -14.68
CA LEU A 90 18.57 -19.93 -15.31
C LEU A 90 18.91 -18.62 -16.03
N ALA A 91 20.10 -18.06 -15.80
CA ALA A 91 20.50 -16.77 -16.39
C ALA A 91 20.68 -16.81 -17.91
N SER A 92 20.76 -18.00 -18.49
CA SER A 92 20.82 -18.19 -19.96
C SER A 92 19.49 -17.92 -20.65
N ASP A 93 18.37 -17.89 -19.90
CA ASP A 93 17.05 -17.55 -20.42
C ASP A 93 16.85 -16.03 -20.40
N ALA A 94 16.72 -15.43 -21.58
CA ALA A 94 16.58 -13.97 -21.73
C ALA A 94 15.38 -13.36 -20.97
N ASN A 95 14.42 -14.18 -20.58
CA ASN A 95 13.24 -13.73 -19.82
C ASN A 95 13.41 -13.85 -18.29
N ILE A 96 14.56 -14.36 -17.83
CA ILE A 96 14.83 -14.60 -16.41
C ILE A 96 16.00 -13.71 -15.98
N SER A 97 15.75 -12.90 -14.95
CA SER A 97 16.80 -12.11 -14.32
C SER A 97 17.17 -12.75 -12.98
N VAL A 98 18.41 -13.24 -12.89
CA VAL A 98 18.98 -13.77 -11.64
C VAL A 98 19.73 -12.65 -10.94
N GLN A 99 19.30 -12.33 -9.73
CA GLN A 99 19.85 -11.20 -8.97
C GLN A 99 19.99 -11.56 -7.49
N SER A 100 20.99 -11.00 -6.83
CA SER A 100 21.11 -11.05 -5.38
C SER A 100 20.42 -9.83 -4.76
N THR A 101 19.60 -10.07 -3.74
CA THR A 101 18.94 -8.98 -3.01
C THR A 101 19.85 -8.32 -1.96
N GLY A 102 20.96 -8.97 -1.59
CA GLY A 102 21.67 -8.62 -0.38
C GLY A 102 20.82 -8.87 0.88
N GLU A 103 21.29 -8.38 2.01
CA GLU A 103 20.55 -8.45 3.27
C GLU A 103 19.44 -7.39 3.32
N TYR A 104 18.27 -7.77 3.80
CA TYR A 104 17.14 -6.86 3.99
C TYR A 104 16.30 -7.26 5.22
N SER A 105 15.62 -6.29 5.81
CA SER A 105 14.69 -6.56 6.92
C SER A 105 13.34 -7.04 6.40
N LEU A 106 12.68 -7.94 7.16
CA LEU A 106 11.39 -8.54 6.75
C LEU A 106 10.26 -7.54 6.51
N GLY A 107 10.29 -6.38 7.10
CA GLY A 107 9.31 -5.30 6.88
C GLY A 107 9.80 -4.23 5.90
N GLY A 108 11.03 -4.34 5.42
CA GLY A 108 11.68 -3.33 4.59
C GLY A 108 11.43 -3.48 3.09
N ASN A 109 12.06 -2.58 2.36
CA ASN A 109 12.14 -2.66 0.91
C ASN A 109 13.26 -3.64 0.52
N ILE A 110 12.94 -4.57 -0.37
CA ILE A 110 13.92 -5.54 -0.88
C ILE A 110 14.65 -4.90 -2.06
N PRO A 111 15.98 -4.76 -2.01
CA PRO A 111 16.73 -4.29 -3.17
C PRO A 111 16.36 -5.08 -4.43
N THR A 112 16.22 -4.44 -5.58
CA THR A 112 15.83 -5.01 -6.88
C THR A 112 14.38 -5.49 -7.01
N VAL A 113 13.74 -5.97 -5.95
CA VAL A 113 12.36 -6.51 -5.97
C VAL A 113 11.33 -5.45 -5.56
N GLY A 114 11.67 -4.63 -4.61
CA GLY A 114 10.76 -3.66 -4.01
C GLY A 114 10.03 -4.23 -2.78
N ARG A 115 8.87 -3.65 -2.47
CA ARG A 115 8.06 -4.10 -1.32
C ARG A 115 7.13 -5.22 -1.76
N GLU A 116 7.56 -6.47 -1.54
CA GLU A 116 6.87 -7.68 -2.00
C GLU A 116 6.66 -8.66 -0.83
N PHE A 117 5.46 -8.66 -0.27
CA PHE A 117 5.16 -9.46 0.93
C PHE A 117 5.16 -10.97 0.65
N ALA A 118 4.73 -11.39 -0.55
CA ALA A 118 4.75 -12.79 -0.94
C ALA A 118 6.19 -13.32 -1.00
N PHE A 119 7.11 -12.53 -1.56
CA PHE A 119 8.53 -12.83 -1.58
C PHE A 119 9.11 -12.96 -0.17
N THR A 120 8.87 -11.95 0.67
CA THR A 120 9.37 -11.94 2.06
C THR A 120 8.84 -13.10 2.87
N GLY A 121 7.55 -13.42 2.74
CA GLY A 121 6.93 -14.56 3.42
C GLY A 121 7.53 -15.89 3.03
N ALA A 122 7.74 -16.10 1.72
CA ALA A 122 8.38 -17.30 1.21
C ALA A 122 9.84 -17.41 1.67
N ALA A 123 10.62 -16.33 1.56
CA ALA A 123 12.02 -16.31 2.02
C ALA A 123 12.16 -16.61 3.52
N LYS A 124 11.21 -16.11 4.33
CA LYS A 124 11.19 -16.38 5.78
C LYS A 124 10.97 -17.87 6.07
N ALA A 125 10.06 -18.51 5.34
CA ALA A 125 9.69 -19.91 5.56
C ALA A 125 10.76 -20.92 5.11
N LEU A 126 11.60 -20.55 4.13
CA LEU A 126 12.63 -21.44 3.58
C LEU A 126 13.80 -21.63 4.54
N SER A 127 14.43 -22.79 4.49
CA SER A 127 15.75 -23.03 5.10
C SER A 127 16.88 -22.41 4.27
N ILE A 128 18.02 -22.15 4.91
CA ILE A 128 19.23 -21.67 4.21
C ILE A 128 19.64 -22.72 3.16
N GLY A 129 19.93 -22.26 1.96
CA GLY A 129 20.30 -23.10 0.82
C GLY A 129 19.12 -23.68 0.02
N SER A 130 17.91 -23.71 0.58
CA SER A 130 16.72 -24.25 -0.08
C SER A 130 16.16 -23.31 -1.14
N LEU A 131 15.51 -23.89 -2.15
CA LEU A 131 14.78 -23.19 -3.21
C LEU A 131 13.28 -23.14 -2.92
N SER A 132 12.65 -22.02 -3.19
CA SER A 132 11.19 -21.88 -3.09
C SER A 132 10.47 -22.64 -4.21
N GLN A 133 9.21 -22.94 -4.00
CA GLN A 133 8.27 -23.07 -5.10
C GLN A 133 8.08 -21.71 -5.80
N PRO A 134 7.55 -21.69 -7.04
CA PRO A 134 7.24 -20.42 -7.69
C PRO A 134 6.35 -19.54 -6.83
N VAL A 135 6.81 -18.36 -6.49
CA VAL A 135 6.10 -17.37 -5.68
C VAL A 135 5.53 -16.31 -6.59
N GLU A 136 4.22 -16.16 -6.59
CA GLU A 136 3.54 -15.12 -7.35
C GLU A 136 3.66 -13.77 -6.65
N GLY A 137 4.16 -12.78 -7.36
CA GLY A 137 4.29 -11.41 -6.87
C GLY A 137 3.65 -10.38 -7.77
N LEU A 138 3.83 -9.12 -7.43
CA LEU A 138 3.23 -8.01 -8.17
C LEU A 138 3.79 -7.85 -9.59
N ARG A 139 5.04 -8.20 -9.83
CA ARG A 139 5.72 -7.99 -11.11
C ARG A 139 5.93 -9.25 -11.93
N GLY A 140 5.71 -10.43 -11.36
CA GLY A 140 5.97 -11.70 -11.99
C GLY A 140 6.07 -12.82 -10.98
N TYR A 141 6.67 -13.93 -11.38
CA TYR A 141 6.99 -15.04 -10.50
C TYR A 141 8.43 -14.99 -10.04
N TYR A 142 8.67 -15.42 -8.81
CA TYR A 142 9.99 -15.51 -8.21
C TYR A 142 10.30 -16.95 -7.82
N ILE A 143 11.53 -17.41 -8.08
CA ILE A 143 12.14 -18.57 -7.45
C ILE A 143 13.23 -18.03 -6.55
N ILE A 144 13.16 -18.34 -5.26
CA ILE A 144 13.98 -17.72 -4.22
C ILE A 144 14.91 -18.76 -3.64
N LYS A 145 16.20 -18.43 -3.51
CA LYS A 145 17.18 -19.17 -2.75
C LYS A 145 17.64 -18.33 -1.57
N VAL A 146 17.52 -18.86 -0.36
CA VAL A 146 17.99 -18.18 0.84
C VAL A 146 19.45 -18.49 1.05
N LEU A 147 20.31 -17.48 0.99
CA LEU A 147 21.75 -17.62 1.17
C LEU A 147 22.16 -17.52 2.65
N SER A 148 21.56 -16.62 3.38
CA SER A 148 21.82 -16.40 4.80
C SER A 148 20.58 -15.92 5.53
N LYS A 149 20.54 -16.12 6.84
CA LYS A 149 19.53 -15.55 7.75
C LYS A 149 20.24 -15.08 9.01
N THR A 150 20.01 -13.84 9.37
CA THR A 150 20.47 -13.34 10.67
C THR A 150 19.58 -13.94 11.77
N PRO A 151 20.13 -14.68 12.73
CA PRO A 151 19.35 -15.24 13.81
C PRO A 151 18.77 -14.12 14.69
N LEU A 152 17.67 -14.42 15.36
CA LEU A 152 17.09 -13.50 16.34
C LEU A 152 18.08 -13.33 17.52
N ASP A 153 18.49 -12.11 17.79
CA ASP A 153 19.18 -11.76 19.03
C ASP A 153 18.17 -11.74 20.19
N SER A 154 18.08 -12.89 20.87
CA SER A 154 17.18 -13.05 22.00
C SER A 154 17.55 -12.16 23.19
N SER A 155 18.82 -11.82 23.35
CA SER A 155 19.29 -10.96 24.44
C SER A 155 18.85 -9.52 24.21
N ALA A 156 19.10 -8.98 23.01
CA ALA A 156 18.65 -7.66 22.61
C ALA A 156 17.10 -7.56 22.64
N PHE A 157 16.39 -8.62 22.19
CA PHE A 157 14.93 -8.67 22.27
C PHE A 157 14.43 -8.59 23.71
N ASN A 158 15.02 -9.36 24.64
CA ASN A 158 14.59 -9.36 26.04
C ASN A 158 14.78 -8.01 26.72
N ILE A 159 15.83 -7.28 26.38
CA ILE A 159 16.07 -5.91 26.88
C ILE A 159 14.95 -4.96 26.34
N GLN A 160 14.57 -5.09 25.08
CA GLN A 160 13.61 -4.18 24.44
C GLN A 160 12.13 -4.59 24.63
N LYS A 161 11.88 -5.84 25.03
CA LYS A 161 10.54 -6.43 25.13
C LYS A 161 9.56 -5.58 25.95
N GLY A 162 10.01 -5.06 27.09
CA GLY A 162 9.15 -4.23 27.96
C GLY A 162 8.74 -2.92 27.27
N MET A 163 9.68 -2.27 26.64
CA MET A 163 9.45 -1.01 25.92
C MET A 163 8.53 -1.23 24.70
N LEU A 164 8.76 -2.29 23.92
CA LEU A 164 7.91 -2.65 22.78
C LEU A 164 6.48 -2.98 23.23
N ALA A 165 6.33 -3.72 24.32
CA ALA A 165 5.01 -4.03 24.88
C ALA A 165 4.25 -2.76 25.33
N ALA A 166 4.94 -1.82 25.97
CA ALA A 166 4.36 -0.55 26.38
C ALA A 166 3.95 0.30 25.16
N GLN A 167 4.78 0.36 24.13
CA GLN A 167 4.48 1.07 22.88
C GLN A 167 3.23 0.48 22.19
N ILE A 168 3.19 -0.85 22.01
CA ILE A 168 2.04 -1.53 21.40
C ILE A 168 0.76 -1.31 22.21
N LEU A 169 0.88 -1.33 23.55
CA LEU A 169 -0.26 -1.04 24.42
C LEU A 169 -0.78 0.39 24.23
N GLN A 170 0.13 1.35 24.13
CA GLN A 170 -0.24 2.76 23.89
C GLN A 170 -0.90 2.96 22.52
N GLU A 171 -0.36 2.35 21.47
CA GLU A 171 -0.96 2.37 20.13
C GLU A 171 -2.36 1.74 20.11
N LYS A 172 -2.53 0.60 20.80
CA LYS A 172 -3.84 -0.04 20.94
C LYS A 172 -4.86 0.84 21.69
N LYS A 173 -4.43 1.47 22.79
CA LYS A 173 -5.30 2.41 23.54
C LYS A 173 -5.75 3.57 22.66
N GLN A 174 -4.83 4.16 21.89
CA GLN A 174 -5.14 5.26 20.99
C GLN A 174 -6.12 4.82 19.88
N ARG A 175 -5.89 3.64 19.30
CA ARG A 175 -6.80 3.09 18.27
C ARG A 175 -8.21 2.86 18.83
N VAL A 176 -8.33 2.22 19.98
CA VAL A 176 -9.63 1.98 20.63
C VAL A 176 -10.35 3.30 20.91
N LEU A 177 -9.63 4.32 21.37
CA LEU A 177 -10.20 5.64 21.62
C LEU A 177 -10.72 6.29 20.32
N ASN A 178 -9.93 6.24 19.27
CA ASN A 178 -10.32 6.79 17.96
C ASN A 178 -11.53 6.05 17.39
N ASP A 179 -11.51 4.71 17.39
CA ASP A 179 -12.63 3.88 16.93
C ASP A 179 -13.90 4.14 17.73
N TRP A 180 -13.77 4.37 19.03
CA TRP A 180 -14.91 4.70 19.89
C TRP A 180 -15.47 6.09 19.57
N ILE A 181 -14.61 7.09 19.38
CA ILE A 181 -15.01 8.44 18.98
C ILE A 181 -15.72 8.41 17.62
N GLU A 182 -15.19 7.70 16.64
CA GLU A 182 -15.80 7.56 15.32
C GLU A 182 -17.20 6.91 15.42
N LYS A 183 -17.34 5.84 16.20
CA LYS A 183 -18.65 5.22 16.45
C LYS A 183 -19.64 6.14 17.18
N LEU A 184 -19.15 7.02 18.05
CA LEU A 184 -19.99 8.03 18.66
C LEU A 184 -20.46 9.07 17.65
N LYS A 185 -19.56 9.54 16.78
CA LYS A 185 -19.90 10.49 15.71
C LYS A 185 -20.92 9.90 14.72
N GLU A 186 -20.77 8.63 14.34
CA GLU A 186 -21.74 7.95 13.47
C GLU A 186 -23.15 7.88 14.05
N LYS A 187 -23.27 7.79 15.40
CA LYS A 187 -24.56 7.68 16.09
C LYS A 187 -25.12 9.03 16.51
N ALA A 188 -24.30 10.07 16.55
CA ALA A 188 -24.69 11.39 17.03
C ALA A 188 -25.18 12.25 15.85
N LYS A 189 -26.25 13.02 16.10
CA LYS A 189 -26.60 14.14 15.24
C LYS A 189 -25.70 15.32 15.62
N ILE A 190 -24.62 15.52 14.86
CA ILE A 190 -23.64 16.57 15.12
C ILE A 190 -24.10 17.84 14.40
N GLU A 191 -24.37 18.92 15.18
CA GLU A 191 -24.62 20.25 14.67
C GLU A 191 -23.39 21.12 14.96
N ASP A 192 -22.69 21.56 13.92
CA ASP A 192 -21.52 22.43 14.06
C ASP A 192 -21.91 23.89 13.88
N ASN A 193 -21.95 24.63 14.98
CA ASN A 193 -22.29 26.04 15.01
C ASN A 193 -21.07 26.96 15.21
N ARG A 194 -19.84 26.43 15.06
CA ARG A 194 -18.63 27.24 15.30
C ARG A 194 -18.53 28.43 14.36
N ASP A 195 -18.99 28.31 13.13
CA ASP A 195 -18.97 29.39 12.13
C ASP A 195 -19.82 30.61 12.55
N ASN A 196 -20.75 30.44 13.50
CA ASN A 196 -21.56 31.55 14.06
C ASN A 196 -20.81 32.37 15.12
N PHE A 197 -19.74 31.80 15.69
CA PHE A 197 -19.02 32.41 16.82
C PHE A 197 -17.56 32.77 16.49
N TYR A 198 -17.00 32.15 15.51
CA TYR A 198 -15.60 32.33 15.10
C TYR A 198 -15.56 32.73 13.61
N ARG A 199 -15.71 34.02 13.36
CA ARG A 199 -15.49 34.66 12.06
C ARG A 199 -14.08 35.23 12.00
#